data_ed2217a37b800a08cc02b1c04f7ced07
#
_entry.id   ed2217a37b800a08cc02b1c04f7ced07
#
_cell.length_a   1.000
_cell.length_b   1.000
_cell.length_c   1.000
_cell.angle_alpha   90.00
_cell.angle_beta   90.00
_cell.angle_gamma   90.00
#
_symmetry.space_group_name_H-M   'P 1'
#
loop_
_entity.id
_entity.type
_entity.pdbx_description
1 polymer ?
#
loop_
_entity_poly.entity_id
_entity_poly.type
_entity_poly.pdbx_seq_one_letter_code
_entity_poly.pdbx_strand_id
1 'polypeptide(L)'
;MKHHYLFILCLFFFISCESRQRVQYLQSEKFAKQNMPFSEAVRVGNMLYLSGQVGNIPGKINVVPGGIGHETRQTMENIKEVLERYGSSMDQVVKCLCMLEDINEWAEMSGEYVKFFPNHKPARSAFAGSGLAIGAKVEIECWATIN
;
A
#
# COMPACT_ATOMS: atom_id res chain seq x y z
N MET A 1 -17.91 -43.42 58.38
CA MET A 1 -17.01 -42.38 57.83
C MET A 1 -17.49 -42.08 56.46
N LYS A 2 -18.11 -40.92 56.24
CA LYS A 2 -18.64 -40.50 54.92
C LYS A 2 -17.65 -39.47 54.33
N HIS A 3 -16.98 -39.83 53.22
CA HIS A 3 -16.08 -38.92 52.49
C HIS A 3 -16.90 -38.07 51.51
N HIS A 4 -16.93 -36.75 51.75
CA HIS A 4 -17.49 -35.76 50.83
C HIS A 4 -16.40 -35.31 49.87
N TYR A 5 -16.48 -35.71 48.62
CA TYR A 5 -15.64 -35.17 47.53
C TYR A 5 -16.24 -33.86 47.06
N LEU A 6 -15.54 -32.77 47.37
CA LEU A 6 -15.86 -31.43 46.89
C LEU A 6 -15.33 -31.29 45.46
N PHE A 7 -16.22 -31.33 44.48
CA PHE A 7 -15.88 -31.11 43.08
C PHE A 7 -15.80 -29.58 42.87
N ILE A 8 -14.57 -29.03 42.77
CA ILE A 8 -14.34 -27.62 42.39
C ILE A 8 -14.43 -27.55 40.88
N LEU A 9 -15.55 -27.00 40.36
CA LEU A 9 -15.76 -26.71 38.95
C LEU A 9 -15.06 -25.38 38.60
N CYS A 10 -13.83 -25.45 38.03
CA CYS A 10 -13.13 -24.27 37.50
C CYS A 10 -13.82 -23.81 36.21
N LEU A 11 -14.65 -22.78 36.28
CA LEU A 11 -15.17 -22.07 35.11
C LEU A 11 -14.05 -21.23 34.51
N PHE A 12 -13.45 -21.72 33.45
CA PHE A 12 -12.57 -20.90 32.60
C PHE A 12 -13.43 -19.95 31.75
N PHE A 13 -13.53 -18.69 32.16
CA PHE A 13 -14.04 -17.62 31.32
C PHE A 13 -13.02 -17.36 30.22
N PHE A 14 -13.25 -17.89 29.02
CA PHE A 14 -12.56 -17.42 27.81
C PHE A 14 -13.10 -16.03 27.50
N ILE A 15 -12.36 -14.98 27.92
CA ILE A 15 -12.58 -13.62 27.44
C ILE A 15 -12.05 -13.62 26.00
N SER A 16 -12.93 -13.87 25.04
CA SER A 16 -12.66 -13.61 23.63
C SER A 16 -12.53 -12.10 23.46
N CYS A 17 -11.29 -11.62 23.45
CA CYS A 17 -11.01 -10.23 23.09
C CYS A 17 -11.18 -10.10 21.57
N GLU A 18 -12.41 -9.84 21.12
CA GLU A 18 -12.71 -9.50 19.73
C GLU A 18 -12.14 -8.11 19.48
N SER A 19 -10.88 -8.05 19.03
CA SER A 19 -10.27 -6.80 18.64
C SER A 19 -10.93 -6.31 17.34
N ARG A 20 -11.91 -5.43 17.48
CA ARG A 20 -12.53 -4.74 16.36
C ARG A 20 -11.42 -4.00 15.61
N GLN A 21 -11.03 -4.48 14.42
CA GLN A 21 -10.00 -3.83 13.61
C GLN A 21 -10.44 -2.39 13.32
N ARG A 22 -9.66 -1.43 13.82
CA ARG A 22 -9.95 -0.02 13.64
C ARG A 22 -9.51 0.41 12.24
N VAL A 23 -10.43 0.97 11.46
CA VAL A 23 -10.12 1.61 10.17
C VAL A 23 -9.66 3.04 10.43
N GLN A 24 -8.56 3.45 9.79
CA GLN A 24 -8.01 4.80 9.84
C GLN A 24 -7.79 5.31 8.42
N TYR A 25 -8.37 6.46 8.09
CA TYR A 25 -8.14 7.17 6.84
C TYR A 25 -7.01 8.17 7.06
N LEU A 26 -5.91 7.99 6.32
CA LEU A 26 -4.65 8.68 6.57
C LEU A 26 -4.41 9.75 5.50
N GLN A 27 -4.06 10.95 5.95
CA GLN A 27 -3.73 12.07 5.09
C GLN A 27 -2.61 12.89 5.76
N SER A 28 -1.52 13.13 5.05
CA SER A 28 -0.53 14.12 5.47
C SER A 28 -1.08 15.55 5.32
N GLU A 29 -0.55 16.51 6.05
CA GLU A 29 -0.96 17.92 5.91
C GLU A 29 -0.81 18.41 4.47
N LYS A 30 0.25 17.99 3.78
CA LYS A 30 0.52 18.32 2.39
C LYS A 30 -0.54 17.73 1.45
N PHE A 31 -0.93 16.47 1.68
CA PHE A 31 -1.95 15.80 0.89
C PHE A 31 -3.34 16.42 1.14
N ALA A 32 -3.70 16.68 2.39
CA ALA A 32 -4.97 17.29 2.77
C ALA A 32 -5.20 18.66 2.09
N LYS A 33 -4.14 19.47 1.92
CA LYS A 33 -4.21 20.75 1.21
C LYS A 33 -4.58 20.63 -0.29
N GLN A 34 -4.39 19.45 -0.89
CA GLN A 34 -4.75 19.21 -2.30
C GLN A 34 -6.24 18.95 -2.49
N ASN A 35 -6.99 18.75 -1.41
CA ASN A 35 -8.44 18.47 -1.41
C ASN A 35 -8.84 17.35 -2.38
N MET A 36 -8.05 16.26 -2.39
CA MET A 36 -8.32 15.10 -3.23
C MET A 36 -9.57 14.36 -2.75
N PRO A 37 -10.35 13.71 -3.65
CA PRO A 37 -11.58 12.99 -3.29
C PRO A 37 -11.31 11.61 -2.66
N PHE A 38 -10.07 11.34 -2.22
CA PHE A 38 -9.62 10.07 -1.62
C PHE A 38 -8.55 10.34 -0.56
N SER A 39 -8.32 9.35 0.31
CA SER A 39 -7.25 9.38 1.30
C SER A 39 -5.90 9.02 0.68
N GLU A 40 -4.80 9.49 1.23
CA GLU A 40 -3.44 9.12 0.81
C GLU A 40 -3.18 7.63 1.05
N ALA A 41 -3.69 7.12 2.19
CA ALA A 41 -3.71 5.70 2.51
C ALA A 41 -4.84 5.36 3.49
N VAL A 42 -5.20 4.08 3.60
CA VAL A 42 -6.11 3.55 4.61
C VAL A 42 -5.41 2.46 5.39
N ARG A 43 -5.46 2.54 6.72
CA ARG A 43 -4.97 1.48 7.61
C ARG A 43 -6.14 0.65 8.15
N VAL A 44 -6.02 -0.68 8.07
CA VAL A 44 -6.96 -1.63 8.67
C VAL A 44 -6.16 -2.66 9.47
N GLY A 45 -6.21 -2.57 10.79
CA GLY A 45 -5.37 -3.40 11.65
C GLY A 45 -3.88 -3.12 11.39
N ASN A 46 -3.15 -4.14 10.95
CA ASN A 46 -1.75 -4.06 10.57
C ASN A 46 -1.52 -3.94 9.04
N MET A 47 -2.57 -3.72 8.27
CA MET A 47 -2.48 -3.52 6.82
C MET A 47 -2.62 -2.06 6.46
N LEU A 48 -1.77 -1.62 5.53
CA LEU A 48 -1.78 -0.30 4.90
C LEU A 48 -2.11 -0.46 3.42
N TYR A 49 -3.16 0.23 2.99
CA TYR A 49 -3.64 0.29 1.61
C TYR A 49 -3.35 1.69 1.08
N LEU A 50 -2.43 1.80 0.14
CA LEU A 50 -2.09 3.09 -0.49
C LEU A 50 -3.05 3.35 -1.64
N SER A 51 -3.41 4.62 -1.83
CA SER A 51 -3.98 5.05 -3.10
C SER A 51 -2.95 4.99 -4.22
N GLY A 52 -3.41 4.87 -5.47
CA GLY A 52 -2.55 4.86 -6.64
C GLY A 52 -1.60 6.07 -6.66
N GLN A 53 -0.36 5.80 -6.99
CA GLN A 53 0.68 6.81 -7.17
C GLN A 53 1.09 6.84 -8.64
N VAL A 54 1.34 8.05 -9.14
CA VAL A 54 1.87 8.29 -10.49
C VAL A 54 3.24 8.95 -10.40
N GLY A 55 3.94 9.03 -11.52
CA GLY A 55 5.31 9.55 -11.61
C GLY A 55 5.43 11.07 -11.53
N ASN A 56 4.66 11.76 -10.69
CA ASN A 56 4.78 13.19 -10.49
C ASN A 56 5.77 13.56 -9.38
N ILE A 57 6.45 14.68 -9.52
CA ILE A 57 7.24 15.24 -8.43
C ILE A 57 6.27 15.73 -7.33
N PRO A 58 6.45 15.35 -6.06
CA PRO A 58 5.56 15.77 -4.98
C PRO A 58 5.33 17.29 -4.94
N GLY A 59 4.06 17.70 -5.05
CA GLY A 59 3.64 19.11 -5.10
C GLY A 59 3.56 19.71 -6.51
N LYS A 60 3.85 18.93 -7.56
CA LYS A 60 3.59 19.30 -8.98
C LYS A 60 2.51 18.38 -9.55
N ILE A 61 1.75 18.92 -10.51
CA ILE A 61 0.68 18.14 -11.18
C ILE A 61 1.26 17.27 -12.30
N ASN A 62 2.36 17.70 -12.95
CA ASN A 62 2.90 17.02 -14.12
C ASN A 62 3.78 15.83 -13.71
N VAL A 63 3.69 14.75 -14.47
CA VAL A 63 4.63 13.62 -14.40
C VAL A 63 6.04 14.03 -14.83
N VAL A 64 7.05 13.29 -14.37
CA VAL A 64 8.43 13.51 -14.79
C VAL A 64 8.61 13.18 -16.27
N PRO A 65 9.43 13.93 -17.00
CA PRO A 65 9.75 13.61 -18.40
C PRO A 65 10.66 12.38 -18.49
N GLY A 66 10.66 11.74 -19.65
CA GLY A 66 11.60 10.64 -19.95
C GLY A 66 10.97 9.27 -20.17
N GLY A 67 9.64 9.21 -20.22
CA GLY A 67 8.89 7.98 -20.52
C GLY A 67 8.69 7.08 -19.33
N ILE A 68 8.15 5.87 -19.61
CA ILE A 68 7.66 4.94 -18.59
C ILE A 68 8.72 4.54 -17.56
N GLY A 69 9.97 4.39 -17.95
CA GLY A 69 11.05 4.04 -17.01
C GLY A 69 11.27 5.11 -15.94
N HIS A 70 11.32 6.39 -16.35
CA HIS A 70 11.46 7.51 -15.42
C HIS A 70 10.22 7.69 -14.55
N GLU A 71 9.04 7.60 -15.15
CA GLU A 71 7.78 7.68 -14.40
C GLU A 71 7.66 6.54 -13.39
N THR A 72 7.99 5.29 -13.78
CA THR A 72 7.96 4.16 -12.86
C THR A 72 8.88 4.37 -11.66
N ARG A 73 10.11 4.85 -11.91
CA ARG A 73 11.04 5.16 -10.82
C ARG A 73 10.47 6.19 -9.87
N GLN A 74 9.95 7.30 -10.39
CA GLN A 74 9.36 8.35 -9.56
C GLN A 74 8.12 7.86 -8.80
N THR A 75 7.26 7.06 -9.46
CA THR A 75 6.10 6.43 -8.83
C THR A 75 6.51 5.58 -7.62
N MET A 76 7.55 4.76 -7.78
CA MET A 76 8.04 3.90 -6.71
C MET A 76 8.69 4.69 -5.57
N GLU A 77 9.39 5.79 -5.86
CA GLU A 77 9.88 6.70 -4.81
C GLU A 77 8.72 7.38 -4.05
N ASN A 78 7.66 7.79 -4.74
CA ASN A 78 6.47 8.33 -4.10
C ASN A 78 5.80 7.29 -3.19
N ILE A 79 5.67 6.03 -3.63
CA ILE A 79 5.15 4.91 -2.82
C ILE A 79 6.02 4.72 -1.58
N LYS A 80 7.34 4.68 -1.73
CA LYS A 80 8.29 4.53 -0.62
C LYS A 80 8.10 5.65 0.42
N GLU A 81 8.00 6.91 -0.02
CA GLU A 81 7.78 8.05 0.88
C GLU A 81 6.47 7.92 1.67
N VAL A 82 5.37 7.48 1.03
CA VAL A 82 4.08 7.26 1.69
C VAL A 82 4.17 6.11 2.70
N LEU A 83 4.78 4.99 2.34
CA LEU A 83 4.98 3.83 3.24
C LEU A 83 5.75 4.24 4.50
N GLU A 84 6.90 4.91 4.34
CA GLU A 84 7.75 5.36 5.44
C GLU A 84 7.02 6.36 6.36
N ARG A 85 6.24 7.28 5.78
CA ARG A 85 5.42 8.25 6.53
C ARG A 85 4.42 7.58 7.47
N TYR A 86 3.87 6.43 7.07
CA TYR A 86 2.86 5.71 7.86
C TYR A 86 3.41 4.48 8.58
N GLY A 87 4.73 4.38 8.75
CA GLY A 87 5.38 3.37 9.60
C GLY A 87 5.54 2.00 8.93
N SER A 88 5.59 1.97 7.60
CA SER A 88 5.90 0.79 6.79
C SER A 88 7.18 0.99 5.97
N SER A 89 7.49 0.08 5.07
CA SER A 89 8.66 0.16 4.18
C SER A 89 8.45 -0.64 2.90
N MET A 90 9.36 -0.50 1.93
CA MET A 90 9.34 -1.32 0.71
C MET A 90 9.44 -2.82 1.01
N ASP A 91 10.18 -3.22 2.04
CA ASP A 91 10.32 -4.60 2.47
C ASP A 91 9.03 -5.19 3.09
N GLN A 92 8.07 -4.37 3.43
CA GLN A 92 6.78 -4.76 3.99
C GLN A 92 5.65 -4.79 2.95
N VAL A 93 5.94 -4.44 1.70
CA VAL A 93 4.96 -4.50 0.61
C VAL A 93 4.63 -5.95 0.28
N VAL A 94 3.34 -6.28 0.28
CA VAL A 94 2.84 -7.64 0.02
C VAL A 94 2.16 -7.77 -1.34
N LYS A 95 1.61 -6.67 -1.86
CA LYS A 95 0.90 -6.65 -3.15
C LYS A 95 1.07 -5.30 -3.82
N CYS A 96 1.23 -5.32 -5.16
CA CYS A 96 1.07 -4.14 -6.00
C CYS A 96 0.15 -4.43 -7.19
N LEU A 97 -0.58 -3.41 -7.63
CA LEU A 97 -1.31 -3.37 -8.89
C LEU A 97 -0.69 -2.28 -9.75
N CYS A 98 -0.21 -2.66 -10.94
CA CYS A 98 0.37 -1.74 -11.91
C CYS A 98 -0.61 -1.53 -13.07
N MET A 99 -1.01 -0.29 -13.28
CA MET A 99 -1.87 0.15 -14.36
C MET A 99 -1.01 0.92 -15.36
N LEU A 100 -1.07 0.56 -16.64
CA LEU A 100 -0.27 1.18 -17.71
C LEU A 100 -1.18 1.90 -18.70
N GLU A 101 -0.66 2.91 -19.34
CA GLU A 101 -1.29 3.50 -20.52
C GLU A 101 -1.17 2.58 -21.74
N ASP A 102 0.01 1.95 -21.93
CA ASP A 102 0.30 1.01 -23.01
C ASP A 102 0.93 -0.28 -22.47
N ILE A 103 0.31 -1.43 -22.73
CA ILE A 103 0.80 -2.74 -22.30
C ILE A 103 2.14 -3.12 -22.94
N ASN A 104 2.50 -2.57 -24.09
CA ASN A 104 3.77 -2.81 -24.74
C ASN A 104 4.97 -2.26 -23.95
N GLU A 105 4.74 -1.30 -23.05
CA GLU A 105 5.75 -0.73 -22.16
C GLU A 105 5.94 -1.55 -20.86
N TRP A 106 5.22 -2.70 -20.70
CA TRP A 106 5.26 -3.54 -19.50
C TRP A 106 6.67 -4.00 -19.10
N ALA A 107 7.51 -4.34 -20.08
CA ALA A 107 8.85 -4.84 -19.81
C ALA A 107 9.77 -3.74 -19.23
N GLU A 108 9.70 -2.53 -19.78
CA GLU A 108 10.47 -1.38 -19.29
C GLU A 108 10.00 -0.96 -17.89
N MET A 109 8.68 -0.84 -17.67
CA MET A 109 8.10 -0.61 -16.36
C MET A 109 8.60 -1.65 -15.35
N SER A 110 8.53 -2.94 -15.69
CA SER A 110 8.93 -4.02 -14.80
C SER A 110 10.43 -3.99 -14.46
N GLY A 111 11.28 -3.58 -15.39
CA GLY A 111 12.71 -3.41 -15.20
C GLY A 111 13.07 -2.34 -14.16
N GLU A 112 12.31 -1.25 -14.11
CA GLU A 112 12.50 -0.23 -13.07
C GLU A 112 11.84 -0.62 -11.75
N TYR A 113 10.62 -1.15 -11.79
CA TYR A 113 9.87 -1.60 -10.62
C TYR A 113 10.66 -2.60 -9.75
N VAL A 114 11.28 -3.61 -10.36
CA VAL A 114 11.95 -4.68 -9.62
C VAL A 114 13.15 -4.21 -8.80
N LYS A 115 13.75 -3.07 -9.15
CA LYS A 115 14.89 -2.47 -8.43
C LYS A 115 14.54 -2.04 -7.01
N PHE A 116 13.26 -1.80 -6.74
CA PHE A 116 12.76 -1.43 -5.41
C PHE A 116 12.51 -2.64 -4.49
N PHE A 117 12.65 -3.86 -5.01
CA PHE A 117 12.42 -5.11 -4.29
C PHE A 117 13.64 -6.06 -4.38
N PRO A 118 14.81 -5.67 -3.83
CA PRO A 118 16.02 -6.48 -3.95
C PRO A 118 15.95 -7.79 -3.14
N ASN A 119 15.27 -7.77 -2.00
CA ASN A 119 15.24 -8.90 -1.05
C ASN A 119 14.13 -9.90 -1.36
N HIS A 120 12.94 -9.42 -1.73
CA HIS A 120 11.78 -10.24 -2.08
C HIS A 120 10.90 -9.49 -3.08
N LYS A 121 9.97 -10.18 -3.70
CA LYS A 121 9.05 -9.58 -4.67
C LYS A 121 7.61 -9.73 -4.19
N PRO A 122 6.85 -8.63 -4.04
CA PRO A 122 5.44 -8.72 -3.69
C PRO A 122 4.63 -9.40 -4.80
N ALA A 123 3.45 -9.93 -4.44
CA ALA A 123 2.49 -10.35 -5.45
C ALA A 123 2.12 -9.15 -6.33
N ARG A 124 2.01 -9.36 -7.66
CA ARG A 124 1.72 -8.26 -8.59
C ARG A 124 0.67 -8.67 -9.63
N SER A 125 -0.17 -7.72 -10.00
CA SER A 125 -0.97 -7.76 -11.22
C SER A 125 -0.62 -6.54 -12.07
N ALA A 126 -0.72 -6.65 -13.38
CA ALA A 126 -0.52 -5.53 -14.29
C ALA A 126 -1.49 -5.64 -15.47
N PHE A 127 -2.01 -4.50 -15.92
CA PHE A 127 -2.85 -4.38 -17.10
C PHE A 127 -2.72 -2.97 -17.69
N ALA A 128 -3.19 -2.77 -18.91
CA ALA A 128 -3.31 -1.44 -19.50
C ALA A 128 -4.77 -1.01 -19.52
N GLY A 129 -4.99 0.29 -19.31
CA GLY A 129 -6.28 0.97 -19.41
C GLY A 129 -6.40 1.82 -20.66
N SER A 130 -7.44 2.63 -20.75
CA SER A 130 -7.68 3.59 -21.86
C SER A 130 -7.09 4.98 -21.59
N GLY A 131 -6.22 5.11 -20.59
CA GLY A 131 -5.58 6.33 -20.11
C GLY A 131 -5.54 6.38 -18.60
N LEU A 132 -4.60 7.16 -18.06
CA LEU A 132 -4.38 7.37 -16.64
C LEU A 132 -4.48 8.85 -16.27
N ALA A 133 -4.63 9.14 -14.98
CA ALA A 133 -4.72 10.49 -14.47
C ALA A 133 -3.52 11.32 -14.89
N ILE A 134 -3.76 12.61 -15.20
CA ILE A 134 -2.74 13.62 -15.59
C ILE A 134 -1.84 13.21 -16.77
N GLY A 135 -2.28 12.25 -17.62
CA GLY A 135 -1.48 11.75 -18.74
C GLY A 135 -0.29 10.89 -18.30
N ALA A 136 -0.38 10.24 -17.14
CA ALA A 136 0.65 9.34 -16.66
C ALA A 136 0.72 8.07 -17.54
N LYS A 137 1.92 7.53 -17.72
CA LYS A 137 2.15 6.25 -18.40
C LYS A 137 1.98 5.06 -17.47
N VAL A 138 2.14 5.28 -16.17
CA VAL A 138 1.99 4.26 -15.15
C VAL A 138 1.38 4.83 -13.88
N GLU A 139 0.48 4.05 -13.28
CA GLU A 139 -0.02 4.24 -11.92
C GLU A 139 0.16 2.94 -11.16
N ILE A 140 0.64 3.02 -9.93
CA ILE A 140 0.86 1.84 -9.09
C ILE A 140 0.24 2.07 -7.72
N GLU A 141 -0.60 1.13 -7.26
CA GLU A 141 -1.02 1.03 -5.88
C GLU A 141 -0.31 -0.13 -5.19
N CYS A 142 0.00 0.01 -3.90
CA CYS A 142 0.61 -1.04 -3.10
C CYS A 142 -0.11 -1.23 -1.77
N TRP A 143 -0.09 -2.48 -1.30
CA TRP A 143 -0.55 -2.88 0.03
C TRP A 143 0.65 -3.39 0.82
N ALA A 144 0.76 -2.95 2.06
CA ALA A 144 1.90 -3.28 2.91
C ALA A 144 1.45 -3.64 4.34
N THR A 145 2.29 -4.38 5.06
CA THR A 145 2.10 -4.57 6.50
C THR A 145 2.72 -3.42 7.28
N ILE A 146 2.24 -3.23 8.51
CA ILE A 146 2.85 -2.34 9.51
C ILE A 146 3.19 -3.20 10.71
N ASN A 147 4.39 -3.09 11.23
CA ASN A 147 4.83 -3.79 12.45
C ASN A 147 4.27 -3.13 13.71
#